data_4e4a7d9cee365e91c129bc6cf30ae28e
#
_entry.id   4e4a7d9cee365e91c129bc6cf30ae28e
#
_cell.length_a   1.000
_cell.length_b   1.000
_cell.length_c   1.000
_cell.angle_alpha   90.00
_cell.angle_beta   90.00
_cell.angle_gamma   90.00
#
_symmetry.space_group_name_H-M   'P 1'
#
loop_
_entity.id
_entity.type
_entity.pdbx_description
1 polymer ?
#
loop_
_entity_poly.entity_id
_entity_poly.type
_entity_poly.pdbx_seq_one_letter_code
_entity_poly.pdbx_strand_id
1 'polypeptide(L)'
;RINKVIQKDIQLSDNSKNNQIAIILKLIMDCHFRVGSEKYLKDNQSYGTTTLEKKHITETKDGITINFIGKKKVHNFCNVKDKLLIKTLKRKKRNNRSPKLFTYQYKDKDVTVKPSDVNKYLKQFGDISTKNFRTWGANIEYIRQLLHNHSNEKHPKHAIKKSVNKVAFKLHNTVGVCKSNYIDPEITNFYSLDPRKFVSYFKGDKNTVLERLIQSKYIHFLESIA
;
A
#
# COMPACT_ATOMS: atom_id res chain seq x y z
N ARG A 1 -4.90 10.51 11.58
CA ARG A 1 -4.15 10.20 12.81
C ARG A 1 -2.99 9.21 12.54
N ILE A 2 -3.24 8.03 11.97
CA ILE A 2 -2.24 6.98 11.72
C ILE A 2 -1.03 7.50 10.92
N ASN A 3 -1.24 8.18 9.78
CA ASN A 3 -0.16 8.71 8.95
C ASN A 3 0.79 9.64 9.70
N LYS A 4 0.26 10.50 10.60
CA LYS A 4 1.11 11.40 11.41
C LYS A 4 2.02 10.62 12.35
N VAL A 5 1.51 9.57 13.00
CA VAL A 5 2.28 8.72 13.92
C VAL A 5 3.36 7.94 13.15
N ILE A 6 2.99 7.31 12.02
CA ILE A 6 3.94 6.60 11.15
C ILE A 6 5.07 7.53 10.69
N GLN A 7 4.75 8.73 10.22
CA GLN A 7 5.78 9.69 9.80
C GLN A 7 6.70 10.11 10.96
N LYS A 8 6.14 10.36 12.14
CA LYS A 8 6.93 10.66 13.35
C LYS A 8 7.89 9.52 13.68
N ASP A 9 7.41 8.28 13.72
CA ASP A 9 8.21 7.12 14.04
C ASP A 9 9.32 6.85 13.00
N ILE A 10 9.07 7.15 11.71
CA ILE A 10 10.10 7.09 10.66
C ILE A 10 11.19 8.16 10.90
N GLN A 11 10.80 9.37 11.30
CA GLN A 11 11.71 10.50 11.52
C GLN A 11 12.65 10.28 12.71
N LEU A 12 12.24 9.56 13.76
CA LEU A 12 13.07 9.23 14.91
C LEU A 12 14.40 8.58 14.51
N SER A 13 14.40 7.79 13.45
CA SER A 13 15.62 7.20 12.85
C SER A 13 16.50 6.39 13.83
N ASP A 14 15.92 5.97 14.96
CA ASP A 14 16.58 5.32 16.10
C ASP A 14 16.79 3.81 15.91
N ASN A 15 16.38 3.27 14.75
CA ASN A 15 16.41 1.84 14.45
C ASN A 15 15.61 0.97 15.45
N SER A 16 14.75 1.56 16.26
CA SER A 16 13.87 0.84 17.18
C SER A 16 12.86 -0.05 16.44
N LYS A 17 12.24 -0.97 17.16
CA LYS A 17 11.18 -1.82 16.63
C LYS A 17 10.04 -1.00 15.99
N ASN A 18 9.60 0.08 16.66
CA ASN A 18 8.53 0.93 16.15
C ASN A 18 8.95 1.69 14.89
N ASN A 19 10.21 2.17 14.82
CA ASN A 19 10.75 2.77 13.61
C ASN A 19 10.72 1.79 12.43
N GLN A 20 11.12 0.51 12.64
CA GLN A 20 11.05 -0.52 11.60
C GLN A 20 9.61 -0.78 11.13
N ILE A 21 8.67 -0.90 12.08
CA ILE A 21 7.25 -1.12 11.78
C ILE A 21 6.68 0.05 10.99
N ALA A 22 7.00 1.28 11.36
CA ALA A 22 6.55 2.48 10.65
C ALA A 22 7.02 2.49 9.18
N ILE A 23 8.27 2.12 8.91
CA ILE A 23 8.80 2.01 7.55
C ILE A 23 8.07 0.90 6.77
N ILE A 24 7.84 -0.26 7.39
CA ILE A 24 7.08 -1.37 6.80
C ILE A 24 5.66 -0.92 6.43
N LEU A 25 4.96 -0.25 7.35
CA LEU A 25 3.61 0.26 7.11
C LEU A 25 3.58 1.27 5.97
N LYS A 26 4.53 2.20 5.94
CA LYS A 26 4.64 3.18 4.86
C LYS A 26 4.84 2.50 3.50
N LEU A 27 5.66 1.45 3.42
CA LEU A 27 5.81 0.65 2.20
C LEU A 27 4.52 -0.09 1.80
N ILE A 28 3.79 -0.64 2.78
CA ILE A 28 2.50 -1.29 2.51
C ILE A 28 1.49 -0.28 1.95
N MET A 29 1.48 0.94 2.47
CA MET A 29 0.59 2.01 2.04
C MET A 29 0.94 2.54 0.64
N ASP A 30 2.21 2.79 0.38
CA ASP A 30 2.65 3.42 -0.87
C ASP A 30 2.79 2.43 -2.03
N CYS A 31 3.27 1.22 -1.74
CA CYS A 31 3.57 0.18 -2.73
C CYS A 31 2.55 -0.96 -2.77
N HIS A 32 1.58 -0.98 -1.86
CA HIS A 32 0.57 -2.02 -1.74
C HIS A 32 1.13 -3.45 -1.60
N PHE A 33 2.35 -3.59 -1.06
CA PHE A 33 2.94 -4.90 -0.81
C PHE A 33 2.21 -5.66 0.30
N ARG A 34 2.26 -7.00 0.25
CA ARG A 34 1.81 -7.83 1.38
C ARG A 34 2.84 -7.78 2.50
N VAL A 35 2.36 -7.91 3.74
CA VAL A 35 3.24 -7.90 4.92
C VAL A 35 4.33 -8.97 4.85
N GLY A 36 4.02 -10.17 4.32
CA GLY A 36 4.95 -11.30 4.24
C GLY A 36 5.08 -12.05 5.56
N SER A 37 5.81 -13.16 5.58
CA SER A 37 6.24 -13.87 6.79
C SER A 37 7.44 -14.78 6.50
N GLU A 38 8.25 -15.06 7.51
CA GLU A 38 9.38 -15.99 7.42
C GLU A 38 8.93 -17.41 7.02
N LYS A 39 7.73 -17.84 7.46
CA LYS A 39 7.17 -19.12 7.06
C LYS A 39 6.97 -19.19 5.55
N TYR A 40 6.31 -18.18 4.95
CA TYR A 40 6.11 -18.13 3.49
C TYR A 40 7.43 -18.03 2.72
N LEU A 41 8.42 -17.34 3.28
CA LEU A 41 9.74 -17.27 2.67
C LEU A 41 10.41 -18.63 2.64
N LYS A 42 10.39 -19.38 3.74
CA LYS A 42 10.98 -20.72 3.84
C LYS A 42 10.27 -21.73 2.93
N ASP A 43 8.93 -21.77 3.01
CA ASP A 43 8.13 -22.80 2.34
C ASP A 43 8.00 -22.56 0.84
N ASN A 44 8.00 -21.30 0.39
CA ASN A 44 7.65 -20.93 -0.99
C ASN A 44 8.63 -19.97 -1.67
N GLN A 45 9.72 -19.60 -1.02
CA GLN A 45 10.66 -18.57 -1.49
C GLN A 45 9.95 -17.27 -1.85
N SER A 46 8.88 -16.95 -1.15
CA SER A 46 8.02 -15.79 -1.41
C SER A 46 8.24 -14.69 -0.39
N TYR A 47 8.70 -13.54 -0.85
CA TYR A 47 8.94 -12.37 -0.02
C TYR A 47 7.68 -11.55 0.23
N GLY A 48 7.73 -10.73 1.26
CA GLY A 48 6.80 -9.65 1.55
C GLY A 48 7.53 -8.56 2.31
N THR A 49 6.83 -7.49 2.72
CA THR A 49 7.50 -6.31 3.25
C THR A 49 8.41 -6.60 4.45
N THR A 50 7.99 -7.44 5.41
CA THR A 50 8.80 -7.77 6.60
C THR A 50 10.04 -8.62 6.27
N THR A 51 10.03 -9.34 5.15
CA THR A 51 11.12 -10.24 4.74
C THR A 51 11.98 -9.67 3.61
N LEU A 52 11.82 -8.38 3.27
CA LEU A 52 12.66 -7.73 2.26
C LEU A 52 14.13 -7.72 2.68
N GLU A 53 14.98 -7.90 1.68
CA GLU A 53 16.44 -7.90 1.78
C GLU A 53 17.04 -6.73 0.99
N LYS A 54 18.28 -6.39 1.27
CA LYS A 54 19.03 -5.33 0.58
C LYS A 54 19.07 -5.52 -0.94
N LYS A 55 19.14 -6.78 -1.42
CA LYS A 55 19.17 -7.13 -2.85
C LYS A 55 17.91 -6.71 -3.61
N HIS A 56 16.77 -6.56 -2.90
CA HIS A 56 15.51 -6.16 -3.50
C HIS A 56 15.42 -4.65 -3.74
N ILE A 57 16.39 -3.87 -3.25
CA ILE A 57 16.44 -2.41 -3.41
C ILE A 57 17.49 -2.04 -4.44
N THR A 58 17.07 -1.33 -5.47
CA THR A 58 17.95 -0.69 -6.46
C THR A 58 17.86 0.83 -6.29
N GLU A 59 19.01 1.48 -6.10
CA GLU A 59 19.10 2.93 -6.13
C GLU A 59 19.12 3.40 -7.58
N THR A 60 18.29 4.39 -7.91
CA THR A 60 18.20 5.01 -9.24
C THR A 60 18.49 6.51 -9.12
N LYS A 61 18.65 7.18 -10.27
CA LYS A 61 18.82 8.65 -10.31
C LYS A 61 17.64 9.36 -9.61
N ASP A 62 16.42 8.86 -9.81
CA ASP A 62 15.20 9.47 -9.33
C ASP A 62 14.71 8.93 -7.97
N GLY A 63 15.43 7.99 -7.34
CA GLY A 63 15.02 7.46 -6.06
C GLY A 63 15.40 6.01 -5.78
N ILE A 64 14.43 5.20 -5.45
CA ILE A 64 14.57 3.76 -5.15
C ILE A 64 13.50 2.98 -5.86
N THR A 65 13.92 1.88 -6.47
CA THR A 65 13.05 0.82 -6.95
C THR A 65 13.14 -0.39 -6.03
N ILE A 66 12.00 -0.96 -5.66
CA ILE A 66 11.90 -2.23 -4.92
C ILE A 66 11.32 -3.28 -5.84
N ASN A 67 11.98 -4.44 -5.92
CA ASN A 67 11.64 -5.54 -6.80
C ASN A 67 11.86 -6.88 -6.11
N PHE A 68 10.85 -7.75 -6.08
CA PHE A 68 10.95 -9.09 -5.48
C PHE A 68 9.84 -10.03 -5.95
N ILE A 69 10.04 -11.32 -5.75
CA ILE A 69 9.02 -12.35 -5.99
C ILE A 69 8.20 -12.54 -4.72
N GLY A 70 6.90 -12.25 -4.79
CA GLY A 70 5.96 -12.39 -3.70
C GLY A 70 5.08 -13.64 -3.79
N LYS A 71 3.99 -13.65 -3.01
CA LYS A 71 3.05 -14.76 -2.91
C LYS A 71 2.57 -15.23 -4.29
N LYS A 72 2.52 -16.56 -4.48
CA LYS A 72 2.17 -17.23 -5.74
C LYS A 72 3.14 -16.89 -6.89
N LYS A 73 4.40 -16.66 -6.58
CA LYS A 73 5.45 -16.27 -7.53
C LYS A 73 5.15 -15.01 -8.34
N VAL A 74 4.27 -14.15 -7.83
CA VAL A 74 3.93 -12.88 -8.47
C VAL A 74 5.09 -11.90 -8.29
N HIS A 75 5.50 -11.27 -9.38
CA HIS A 75 6.48 -10.21 -9.38
C HIS A 75 5.91 -8.94 -8.75
N ASN A 76 6.55 -8.42 -7.71
CA ASN A 76 6.19 -7.19 -7.03
C ASN A 76 7.22 -6.11 -7.36
N PHE A 77 6.74 -4.95 -7.75
CA PHE A 77 7.55 -3.83 -8.18
C PHE A 77 6.98 -2.51 -7.66
N CYS A 78 7.84 -1.61 -7.19
CA CYS A 78 7.43 -0.28 -6.76
C CYS A 78 8.57 0.73 -6.91
N ASN A 79 8.27 1.86 -7.55
CA ASN A 79 9.11 3.04 -7.52
C ASN A 79 8.71 3.91 -6.33
N VAL A 80 9.57 3.97 -5.33
CA VAL A 80 9.36 4.77 -4.11
C VAL A 80 9.51 6.24 -4.43
N LYS A 81 8.50 7.06 -4.13
CA LYS A 81 8.47 8.51 -4.41
C LYS A 81 8.61 9.37 -3.16
N ASP A 82 8.29 8.83 -2.00
CA ASP A 82 8.38 9.56 -0.73
C ASP A 82 9.85 9.82 -0.37
N LYS A 83 10.23 11.10 -0.25
CA LYS A 83 11.61 11.53 0.01
C LYS A 83 12.16 11.00 1.33
N LEU A 84 11.34 10.97 2.39
CA LEU A 84 11.73 10.46 3.71
C LEU A 84 11.99 8.96 3.65
N LEU A 85 11.10 8.22 2.97
CA LEU A 85 11.24 6.78 2.79
C LEU A 85 12.47 6.44 1.94
N ILE A 86 12.75 7.18 0.85
CA ILE A 86 13.96 7.03 0.03
C ILE A 86 15.21 7.21 0.89
N LYS A 87 15.31 8.33 1.63
CA LYS A 87 16.46 8.60 2.53
C LYS A 87 16.66 7.47 3.54
N THR A 88 15.56 7.01 4.14
CA THR A 88 15.58 5.95 5.15
C THR A 88 16.03 4.61 4.58
N LEU A 89 15.50 4.20 3.42
CA LEU A 89 15.85 2.93 2.79
C LEU A 89 17.30 2.92 2.27
N LYS A 90 17.80 4.04 1.72
CA LYS A 90 19.22 4.17 1.33
C LYS A 90 20.12 3.98 2.55
N ARG A 91 19.82 4.65 3.68
CA ARG A 91 20.56 4.48 4.92
C ARG A 91 20.55 3.02 5.40
N LYS A 92 19.38 2.37 5.40
CA LYS A 92 19.26 0.96 5.82
C LYS A 92 20.05 0.02 4.91
N LYS A 93 19.99 0.22 3.60
CA LYS A 93 20.76 -0.59 2.66
C LYS A 93 22.26 -0.51 2.93
N ARG A 94 22.78 0.66 3.30
CA ARG A 94 24.21 0.86 3.58
C ARG A 94 24.61 0.34 4.96
N ASN A 95 23.84 0.67 5.98
CA ASN A 95 24.30 0.54 7.39
C ASN A 95 23.89 -0.79 8.05
N ASN A 96 22.87 -1.51 7.56
CA ASN A 96 22.51 -2.79 8.15
C ASN A 96 23.62 -3.81 7.98
N ARG A 97 24.01 -4.50 9.03
CA ARG A 97 24.94 -5.64 8.96
C ARG A 97 24.27 -6.86 8.34
N SER A 98 23.01 -7.09 8.70
CA SER A 98 22.16 -8.15 8.14
C SER A 98 21.82 -7.92 6.67
N PRO A 99 21.68 -8.98 5.85
CA PRO A 99 21.05 -8.86 4.51
C PRO A 99 19.59 -8.41 4.58
N LYS A 100 18.89 -8.69 5.68
CA LYS A 100 17.50 -8.28 5.90
C LYS A 100 17.38 -6.78 6.18
N LEU A 101 16.35 -6.14 5.63
CA LEU A 101 16.16 -4.69 5.79
C LEU A 101 15.57 -4.28 7.13
N PHE A 102 14.68 -5.10 7.70
CA PHE A 102 13.89 -4.73 8.86
C PHE A 102 14.28 -5.53 10.08
N THR A 103 15.43 -5.14 10.64
CA THR A 103 15.98 -5.66 11.90
C THR A 103 16.10 -4.55 12.92
N TYR A 104 16.00 -4.88 14.19
CA TYR A 104 16.26 -4.03 15.34
C TYR A 104 17.07 -4.77 16.40
N GLN A 105 17.77 -4.06 17.25
CA GLN A 105 18.54 -4.64 18.34
C GLN A 105 17.62 -5.01 19.51
N TYR A 106 17.73 -6.22 19.99
CA TYR A 106 17.09 -6.69 21.21
C TYR A 106 18.02 -7.64 21.96
N LYS A 107 18.43 -7.27 23.19
CA LYS A 107 19.40 -8.03 24.00
C LYS A 107 20.64 -8.41 23.18
N ASP A 108 21.28 -7.42 22.56
CA ASP A 108 22.51 -7.52 21.75
C ASP A 108 22.40 -8.44 20.51
N LYS A 109 21.18 -8.79 20.12
CA LYS A 109 20.91 -9.60 18.91
C LYS A 109 20.08 -8.81 17.89
N ASP A 110 20.39 -9.03 16.63
CA ASP A 110 19.57 -8.55 15.51
C ASP A 110 18.31 -9.39 15.40
N VAL A 111 17.16 -8.78 15.65
CA VAL A 111 15.83 -9.42 15.56
C VAL A 111 15.06 -8.85 14.40
N THR A 112 14.44 -9.72 13.59
CA THR A 112 13.56 -9.32 12.48
C THR A 112 12.16 -8.97 12.97
N VAL A 113 11.57 -7.93 12.37
CA VAL A 113 10.15 -7.59 12.60
C VAL A 113 9.25 -8.67 12.00
N LYS A 114 8.33 -9.20 12.81
CA LYS A 114 7.34 -10.21 12.42
C LYS A 114 6.02 -9.54 11.99
N PRO A 115 5.19 -10.20 11.15
CA PRO A 115 3.84 -9.72 10.81
C PRO A 115 2.97 -9.45 12.04
N SER A 116 3.10 -10.29 13.09
CA SER A 116 2.40 -10.10 14.36
C SER A 116 2.78 -8.81 15.07
N ASP A 117 4.05 -8.38 14.98
CA ASP A 117 4.50 -7.12 15.55
C ASP A 117 3.85 -5.93 14.86
N VAL A 118 3.74 -5.99 13.53
CA VAL A 118 3.10 -4.95 12.71
C VAL A 118 1.61 -4.84 13.05
N ASN A 119 0.91 -5.96 13.13
CA ASN A 119 -0.50 -5.96 13.49
C ASN A 119 -0.73 -5.55 14.96
N LYS A 120 0.15 -5.95 15.88
CA LYS A 120 0.09 -5.49 17.29
C LYS A 120 0.27 -3.97 17.40
N TYR A 121 1.20 -3.39 16.64
CA TYR A 121 1.38 -1.94 16.58
C TYR A 121 0.11 -1.23 16.07
N LEU A 122 -0.59 -1.82 15.10
CA LEU A 122 -1.81 -1.24 14.55
C LEU A 122 -3.00 -1.23 15.52
N LYS A 123 -3.06 -2.16 16.49
CA LYS A 123 -4.16 -2.23 17.48
C LYS A 123 -4.33 -0.96 18.31
N GLN A 124 -3.31 -0.13 18.47
CA GLN A 124 -3.43 1.18 19.12
C GLN A 124 -4.33 2.18 18.37
N PHE A 125 -4.67 1.89 17.12
CA PHE A 125 -5.51 2.73 16.27
C PHE A 125 -6.92 2.16 16.06
N GLY A 126 -7.22 0.99 16.62
CA GLY A 126 -8.47 0.28 16.48
C GLY A 126 -8.29 -1.14 15.94
N ASP A 127 -9.39 -1.81 15.59
CA ASP A 127 -9.36 -3.17 15.04
C ASP A 127 -9.01 -3.15 13.53
N ILE A 128 -7.77 -2.78 13.25
CA ILE A 128 -7.23 -2.70 11.91
C ILE A 128 -5.98 -3.58 11.76
N SER A 129 -5.78 -4.06 10.56
CA SER A 129 -4.65 -4.90 10.15
C SER A 129 -3.97 -4.34 8.90
N THR A 130 -2.83 -4.89 8.53
CA THR A 130 -2.14 -4.53 7.28
C THR A 130 -2.98 -4.77 6.03
N LYS A 131 -3.96 -5.68 6.06
CA LYS A 131 -4.88 -5.92 4.96
C LYS A 131 -5.76 -4.69 4.69
N ASN A 132 -6.24 -4.02 5.75
CA ASN A 132 -7.11 -2.85 5.61
C ASN A 132 -6.45 -1.71 4.82
N PHE A 133 -5.15 -1.48 4.99
CA PHE A 133 -4.42 -0.48 4.19
C PHE A 133 -4.41 -0.82 2.69
N ARG A 134 -4.28 -2.10 2.36
CA ARG A 134 -4.32 -2.54 0.96
C ARG A 134 -5.71 -2.42 0.37
N THR A 135 -6.75 -2.77 1.14
CA THR A 135 -8.16 -2.60 0.73
C THR A 135 -8.50 -1.13 0.55
N TRP A 136 -8.13 -0.28 1.52
CA TRP A 136 -8.29 1.16 1.41
C TRP A 136 -7.61 1.73 0.17
N GLY A 137 -6.32 1.44 -0.01
CA GLY A 137 -5.55 1.90 -1.16
C GLY A 137 -6.10 1.40 -2.49
N ALA A 138 -6.65 0.17 -2.53
CA ALA A 138 -7.31 -0.37 -3.72
C ALA A 138 -8.55 0.45 -4.11
N ASN A 139 -9.39 0.82 -3.15
CA ASN A 139 -10.62 1.57 -3.41
C ASN A 139 -10.33 3.02 -3.80
N ILE A 140 -9.36 3.67 -3.16
CA ILE A 140 -8.91 5.01 -3.57
C ILE A 140 -8.37 4.99 -5.02
N GLU A 141 -7.55 3.99 -5.35
CA GLU A 141 -7.05 3.83 -6.72
C GLU A 141 -8.18 3.51 -7.70
N TYR A 142 -9.14 2.67 -7.31
CA TYR A 142 -10.27 2.30 -8.14
C TYR A 142 -11.13 3.51 -8.49
N ILE A 143 -11.49 4.33 -7.51
CA ILE A 143 -12.22 5.60 -7.72
C ILE A 143 -11.45 6.50 -8.68
N ARG A 144 -10.14 6.68 -8.46
CA ARG A 144 -9.27 7.49 -9.33
C ARG A 144 -9.26 6.98 -10.76
N GLN A 145 -9.17 5.67 -10.96
CA GLN A 145 -9.19 5.07 -12.29
C GLN A 145 -10.56 5.18 -12.96
N LEU A 146 -11.65 5.07 -12.21
CA LEU A 146 -13.01 5.30 -12.74
C LEU A 146 -13.17 6.75 -13.21
N LEU A 147 -12.72 7.73 -12.44
CA LEU A 147 -12.73 9.15 -12.83
C LEU A 147 -11.92 9.39 -14.10
N HIS A 148 -10.73 8.78 -14.21
CA HIS A 148 -9.87 8.89 -15.39
C HIS A 148 -10.50 8.23 -16.63
N ASN A 149 -11.01 7.00 -16.47
CA ASN A 149 -11.53 6.23 -17.58
C ASN A 149 -12.92 6.69 -18.03
N HIS A 150 -13.68 7.41 -17.19
CA HIS A 150 -15.01 7.94 -17.54
C HIS A 150 -14.97 8.81 -18.80
N SER A 151 -13.94 9.67 -18.93
CA SER A 151 -13.78 10.56 -20.09
C SER A 151 -13.27 9.84 -21.35
N ASN A 152 -12.69 8.64 -21.19
CA ASN A 152 -12.01 7.91 -22.27
C ASN A 152 -12.80 6.69 -22.78
N GLU A 153 -13.88 6.32 -22.09
CA GLU A 153 -14.65 5.12 -22.41
C GLU A 153 -16.12 5.45 -22.64
N LYS A 154 -16.66 5.02 -23.78
CA LYS A 154 -18.07 5.25 -24.14
C LYS A 154 -19.05 4.45 -23.24
N HIS A 155 -18.63 3.30 -22.73
CA HIS A 155 -19.48 2.42 -21.94
C HIS A 155 -18.95 2.23 -20.51
N PRO A 156 -19.79 2.37 -19.47
CA PRO A 156 -19.39 2.21 -18.07
C PRO A 156 -18.70 0.86 -17.78
N LYS A 157 -19.17 -0.23 -18.41
CA LYS A 157 -18.57 -1.57 -18.25
C LYS A 157 -17.11 -1.62 -18.69
N HIS A 158 -16.72 -0.88 -19.74
CA HIS A 158 -15.32 -0.82 -20.20
C HIS A 158 -14.46 -0.01 -19.23
N ALA A 159 -14.96 1.12 -18.74
CA ALA A 159 -14.28 1.91 -17.71
C ALA A 159 -14.04 1.09 -16.44
N ILE A 160 -15.04 0.35 -15.96
CA ILE A 160 -14.94 -0.57 -14.82
C ILE A 160 -13.85 -1.61 -15.07
N LYS A 161 -13.92 -2.35 -16.18
CA LYS A 161 -12.94 -3.39 -16.53
C LYS A 161 -11.51 -2.84 -16.55
N LYS A 162 -11.27 -1.71 -17.22
CA LYS A 162 -9.96 -1.07 -17.27
C LYS A 162 -9.48 -0.63 -15.88
N SER A 163 -10.37 -0.06 -15.07
CA SER A 163 -10.05 0.39 -13.72
C SER A 163 -9.67 -0.78 -12.82
N VAL A 164 -10.43 -1.88 -12.83
CA VAL A 164 -10.11 -3.11 -12.06
C VAL A 164 -8.75 -3.68 -12.47
N ASN A 165 -8.46 -3.73 -13.78
CA ASN A 165 -7.16 -4.22 -14.29
C ASN A 165 -5.98 -3.37 -13.74
N LYS A 166 -6.13 -2.04 -13.74
CA LYS A 166 -5.09 -1.13 -13.20
C LYS A 166 -4.88 -1.32 -11.70
N VAL A 167 -5.97 -1.46 -10.93
CA VAL A 167 -5.90 -1.74 -9.49
C VAL A 167 -5.25 -3.10 -9.23
N ALA A 168 -5.65 -4.14 -9.95
CA ALA A 168 -5.07 -5.47 -9.82
C ALA A 168 -3.56 -5.47 -10.09
N PHE A 169 -3.14 -4.79 -11.14
CA PHE A 169 -1.71 -4.60 -11.45
C PHE A 169 -0.98 -3.90 -10.29
N LYS A 170 -1.53 -2.79 -9.78
CA LYS A 170 -0.92 -2.01 -8.70
C LYS A 170 -0.83 -2.79 -7.37
N LEU A 171 -1.81 -3.68 -7.11
CA LEU A 171 -1.82 -4.54 -5.92
C LEU A 171 -1.01 -5.83 -6.10
N HIS A 172 -0.42 -6.07 -7.26
CA HIS A 172 0.26 -7.32 -7.61
C HIS A 172 -0.66 -8.53 -7.38
N ASN A 173 -1.87 -8.45 -7.96
CA ASN A 173 -2.92 -9.47 -7.85
C ASN A 173 -3.49 -9.83 -9.23
N THR A 174 -4.16 -10.99 -9.30
CA THR A 174 -5.03 -11.26 -10.43
C THR A 174 -6.30 -10.39 -10.36
N VAL A 175 -6.90 -10.14 -11.51
CA VAL A 175 -8.14 -9.35 -11.62
C VAL A 175 -9.27 -9.93 -10.77
N GLY A 176 -9.46 -11.27 -10.81
CA GLY A 176 -10.47 -11.95 -10.02
C GLY A 176 -10.27 -11.77 -8.52
N VAL A 177 -9.04 -12.00 -8.01
CA VAL A 177 -8.70 -11.78 -6.59
C VAL A 177 -8.86 -10.32 -6.19
N CYS A 178 -8.51 -9.39 -7.07
CA CYS A 178 -8.66 -7.96 -6.80
C CYS A 178 -10.14 -7.59 -6.63
N LYS A 179 -10.96 -7.99 -7.59
CA LYS A 179 -12.39 -7.70 -7.60
C LYS A 179 -13.11 -8.28 -6.37
N SER A 180 -12.83 -9.55 -6.00
CA SER A 180 -13.55 -10.23 -4.92
C SER A 180 -13.08 -9.87 -3.50
N ASN A 181 -11.84 -9.39 -3.32
CA ASN A 181 -11.27 -9.24 -1.98
C ASN A 181 -10.82 -7.82 -1.61
N TYR A 182 -10.77 -6.90 -2.57
CA TYR A 182 -10.21 -5.56 -2.34
C TYR A 182 -11.11 -4.43 -2.84
N ILE A 183 -11.87 -4.65 -3.92
CA ILE A 183 -12.77 -3.63 -4.46
C ILE A 183 -14.11 -3.73 -3.76
N ASP A 184 -14.55 -2.58 -3.25
CA ASP A 184 -15.86 -2.41 -2.67
C ASP A 184 -16.93 -2.47 -3.77
N PRO A 185 -17.91 -3.39 -3.68
CA PRO A 185 -18.96 -3.50 -4.69
C PRO A 185 -19.83 -2.25 -4.79
N GLU A 186 -20.02 -1.49 -3.69
CA GLU A 186 -20.84 -0.29 -3.68
C GLU A 186 -20.26 0.83 -4.55
N ILE A 187 -18.94 0.95 -4.65
CA ILE A 187 -18.30 1.86 -5.60
C ILE A 187 -18.66 1.47 -7.05
N THR A 188 -18.64 0.17 -7.34
CA THR A 188 -18.99 -0.34 -8.67
C THR A 188 -20.46 -0.12 -8.98
N ASN A 189 -21.34 -0.39 -8.00
CA ASN A 189 -22.78 -0.17 -8.11
C ASN A 189 -23.10 1.30 -8.37
N PHE A 190 -22.54 2.21 -7.56
CA PHE A 190 -22.75 3.65 -7.74
C PHE A 190 -22.31 4.12 -9.14
N TYR A 191 -21.11 3.72 -9.58
CA TYR A 191 -20.63 4.09 -10.91
C TYR A 191 -21.48 3.48 -12.05
N SER A 192 -21.97 2.24 -11.88
CA SER A 192 -22.78 1.57 -12.89
C SER A 192 -24.17 2.18 -13.05
N LEU A 193 -24.77 2.64 -11.94
CA LEU A 193 -26.10 3.26 -11.92
C LEU A 193 -26.10 4.65 -12.54
N ASP A 194 -25.16 5.49 -12.14
CA ASP A 194 -25.05 6.86 -12.67
C ASP A 194 -23.58 7.32 -12.70
N PRO A 195 -22.87 7.08 -13.81
CA PRO A 195 -21.48 7.51 -13.96
C PRO A 195 -21.29 9.02 -13.85
N ARG A 196 -22.26 9.83 -14.29
CA ARG A 196 -22.16 11.31 -14.22
C ARG A 196 -22.26 11.78 -12.77
N LYS A 197 -23.22 11.26 -12.01
CA LYS A 197 -23.38 11.54 -10.59
C LYS A 197 -22.16 11.10 -9.78
N PHE A 198 -21.61 9.91 -10.09
CA PHE A 198 -20.35 9.43 -9.50
C PHE A 198 -19.20 10.41 -9.72
N VAL A 199 -19.01 10.85 -10.97
CA VAL A 199 -17.94 11.80 -11.31
C VAL A 199 -18.17 13.13 -10.62
N SER A 200 -19.37 13.68 -10.62
CA SER A 200 -19.72 14.90 -9.89
C SER A 200 -19.46 14.78 -8.40
N TYR A 201 -19.78 13.63 -7.81
CA TYR A 201 -19.56 13.37 -6.39
C TYR A 201 -18.07 13.35 -6.04
N PHE A 202 -17.22 12.64 -6.79
CA PHE A 202 -15.80 12.47 -6.49
C PHE A 202 -14.88 13.54 -7.08
N LYS A 203 -15.30 14.24 -8.14
CA LYS A 203 -14.54 15.33 -8.77
C LYS A 203 -14.87 16.63 -8.04
N GLY A 204 -14.02 17.06 -7.13
CA GLY A 204 -14.19 18.35 -6.43
C GLY A 204 -13.57 19.52 -7.18
N ASP A 205 -13.51 20.68 -6.49
CA ASP A 205 -12.94 21.91 -7.01
C ASP A 205 -11.47 21.76 -7.43
N LYS A 206 -11.08 22.54 -8.46
CA LYS A 206 -9.76 22.47 -9.11
C LYS A 206 -8.55 22.66 -8.19
N ASN A 207 -8.74 23.20 -6.98
CA ASN A 207 -7.67 23.55 -6.05
C ASN A 207 -7.35 22.49 -4.99
N THR A 208 -8.10 21.41 -4.91
CA THR A 208 -7.86 20.35 -3.91
C THR A 208 -7.02 19.22 -4.50
N VAL A 209 -6.01 18.76 -3.76
CA VAL A 209 -5.22 17.58 -4.17
C VAL A 209 -6.17 16.40 -4.31
N LEU A 210 -6.33 15.92 -5.55
CA LEU A 210 -7.31 14.89 -5.93
C LEU A 210 -7.33 13.69 -4.99
N GLU A 211 -6.18 13.23 -4.53
CA GLU A 211 -6.09 12.07 -3.63
C GLU A 211 -6.72 12.33 -2.26
N ARG A 212 -6.48 13.50 -1.66
CA ARG A 212 -7.08 13.89 -0.37
C ARG A 212 -8.60 14.04 -0.49
N LEU A 213 -9.04 14.60 -1.60
CA LEU A 213 -10.46 14.75 -1.89
C LEU A 213 -11.15 13.40 -2.03
N ILE A 214 -10.59 12.47 -2.82
CA ILE A 214 -11.14 11.12 -2.97
C ILE A 214 -11.20 10.41 -1.61
N GLN A 215 -10.16 10.50 -0.79
CA GLN A 215 -10.14 9.91 0.55
C GLN A 215 -11.25 10.44 1.44
N SER A 216 -11.43 11.77 1.50
CA SER A 216 -12.49 12.40 2.30
C SER A 216 -13.88 11.99 1.80
N LYS A 217 -14.12 12.07 0.50
CA LYS A 217 -15.41 11.71 -0.09
C LYS A 217 -15.72 10.23 -0.01
N TYR A 218 -14.71 9.37 -0.05
CA TYR A 218 -14.91 7.93 0.15
C TYR A 218 -15.31 7.63 1.60
N ILE A 219 -14.76 8.32 2.60
CA ILE A 219 -15.23 8.20 3.99
C ILE A 219 -16.70 8.57 4.08
N HIS A 220 -17.10 9.74 3.58
CA HIS A 220 -18.51 10.16 3.60
C HIS A 220 -19.43 9.20 2.82
N PHE A 221 -18.95 8.65 1.70
CA PHE A 221 -19.71 7.62 0.97
C PHE A 221 -19.95 6.39 1.83
N LEU A 222 -18.93 5.86 2.51
CA LEU A 222 -19.07 4.71 3.41
C LEU A 222 -20.03 5.00 4.58
N GLU A 223 -19.97 6.20 5.15
CA GLU A 223 -20.88 6.64 6.21
C GLU A 223 -22.34 6.74 5.72
N SER A 224 -22.56 7.05 4.44
CA SER A 224 -23.89 7.17 3.85
C SER A 224 -24.56 5.85 3.51
N ILE A 225 -23.82 4.75 3.47
CA ILE A 225 -24.31 3.39 3.14
C ILE A 225 -24.23 2.42 4.32
N ALA A 226 -23.70 2.86 5.48
CA ALA A 226 -23.62 2.08 6.70
C ALA A 226 -24.94 2.14 7.49
#